data_aaeee6d764532e3efbe906e043dbe9de
#
_entry.id   aaeee6d764532e3efbe906e043dbe9de
#
_cell.length_a   1.000
_cell.length_b   1.000
_cell.length_c   1.000
_cell.angle_alpha   90.00
_cell.angle_beta   90.00
_cell.angle_gamma   90.00
#
_symmetry.space_group_name_H-M   'P 1'
#
loop_
_entity.id
_entity.type
_entity.pdbx_description
1 polymer ?
#
loop_
_entity_poly.entity_id
_entity_poly.type
_entity_poly.pdbx_seq_one_letter_code
_entity_poly.pdbx_strand_id
1 'polypeptide(L)'
;MSAAKFDIETNGVTFTDKSRTTLKEQFDLIRSQPGRYDVSITPAKDKRTATRYKYYFDCVMWQILNECGNMYQTLDPKTGELTTPKNTEDMHWCMKCLYNRKVLIVNGEAFPVAASTTDMSDTEFIGKFLEANIIPDHSGPPYLIEFISYEDWKGLHAANAMQNYKKTYKPQT
;
A
#
# COMPACT_ATOMS: atom_id res chain seq x y z
N MET A 1 -7.82 -13.83 24.51
CA MET A 1 -6.34 -13.74 24.64
C MET A 1 -5.79 -13.21 23.33
N SER A 2 -4.97 -12.17 23.35
CA SER A 2 -4.33 -11.64 22.13
C SER A 2 -3.17 -12.55 21.73
N ALA A 3 -3.15 -12.99 20.46
CA ALA A 3 -2.03 -13.76 19.93
C ALA A 3 -0.77 -12.87 19.91
N ALA A 4 0.31 -13.31 20.52
CA ALA A 4 1.59 -12.65 20.41
C ALA A 4 2.14 -12.89 18.99
N LYS A 5 2.47 -11.80 18.28
CA LYS A 5 3.15 -11.86 16.98
C LYS A 5 4.58 -11.40 17.14
N PHE A 6 5.52 -12.15 16.64
CA PHE A 6 6.92 -11.78 16.58
C PHE A 6 7.54 -12.25 15.27
N ASP A 7 8.49 -11.48 14.78
CA ASP A 7 9.16 -11.77 13.52
C ASP A 7 10.40 -12.67 13.77
N ILE A 8 10.56 -13.70 12.96
CA ILE A 8 11.71 -14.59 12.98
C ILE A 8 12.49 -14.39 11.70
N GLU A 9 13.74 -14.02 11.82
CA GLU A 9 14.66 -13.85 10.69
C GLU A 9 15.66 -15.00 10.63
N THR A 10 15.92 -15.49 9.41
CA THR A 10 16.94 -16.49 9.12
C THR A 10 17.89 -15.98 8.06
N ASN A 11 19.13 -16.46 8.11
CA ASN A 11 20.13 -16.23 7.05
C ASN A 11 20.14 -17.36 6.01
N GLY A 12 19.06 -18.11 5.92
CA GLY A 12 18.91 -19.28 5.05
C GLY A 12 19.35 -20.61 5.66
N VAL A 13 20.23 -20.59 6.68
CA VAL A 13 20.77 -21.81 7.34
C VAL A 13 20.47 -21.79 8.84
N THR A 14 20.59 -20.64 9.48
CA THR A 14 20.38 -20.48 10.92
C THR A 14 19.55 -19.27 11.23
N PHE A 15 18.90 -19.26 12.40
CA PHE A 15 18.25 -18.07 12.91
C PHE A 15 19.26 -17.00 13.28
N THR A 16 18.91 -15.72 13.09
CA THR A 16 19.71 -14.61 13.62
C THR A 16 19.73 -14.65 15.16
N ASP A 17 20.73 -14.08 15.79
CA ASP A 17 20.84 -14.10 17.26
C ASP A 17 19.63 -13.44 17.95
N LYS A 18 19.11 -12.35 17.36
CA LYS A 18 17.89 -11.70 17.83
C LYS A 18 16.71 -12.66 17.79
N SER A 19 16.51 -13.38 16.69
CA SER A 19 15.42 -14.34 16.54
C SER A 19 15.56 -15.53 17.48
N ARG A 20 16.79 -15.99 17.75
CA ARG A 20 17.04 -17.05 18.73
C ARG A 20 16.65 -16.62 20.15
N THR A 21 17.00 -15.41 20.54
CA THR A 21 16.65 -14.86 21.85
C THR A 21 15.13 -14.76 21.99
N THR A 22 14.46 -14.17 21.00
CA THR A 22 13.00 -14.04 21.00
C THR A 22 12.28 -15.39 21.05
N LEU A 23 12.74 -16.39 20.27
CA LEU A 23 12.18 -17.74 20.32
C LEU A 23 12.35 -18.37 21.69
N LYS A 24 13.54 -18.26 22.29
CA LYS A 24 13.80 -18.78 23.62
C LYS A 24 12.86 -18.18 24.66
N GLU A 25 12.74 -16.86 24.69
CA GLU A 25 11.84 -16.15 25.61
C GLU A 25 10.38 -16.60 25.45
N GLN A 26 9.90 -16.79 24.22
CA GLN A 26 8.52 -17.26 23.97
C GLN A 26 8.35 -18.73 24.42
N PHE A 27 9.32 -19.60 24.18
CA PHE A 27 9.26 -20.97 24.67
C PHE A 27 9.33 -21.06 26.20
N ASP A 28 10.12 -20.23 26.85
CA ASP A 28 10.19 -20.17 28.31
C ASP A 28 8.86 -19.66 28.90
N LEU A 29 8.22 -18.68 28.26
CA LEU A 29 6.88 -18.22 28.62
C LEU A 29 5.83 -19.34 28.50
N ILE A 30 5.83 -20.08 27.40
CA ILE A 30 4.93 -21.22 27.18
C ILE A 30 5.15 -22.30 28.25
N ARG A 31 6.40 -22.60 28.58
CA ARG A 31 6.74 -23.59 29.62
C ARG A 31 6.28 -23.17 31.01
N SER A 32 6.23 -21.88 31.28
CA SER A 32 5.79 -21.36 32.58
C SER A 32 4.28 -21.35 32.77
N GLN A 33 3.51 -21.52 31.70
CA GLN A 33 2.04 -21.47 31.72
C GLN A 33 1.45 -22.79 31.19
N PRO A 34 0.90 -23.65 32.03
CA PRO A 34 0.24 -24.87 31.57
C PRO A 34 -0.91 -24.58 30.61
N GLY A 35 -0.96 -25.27 29.47
CA GLY A 35 -2.02 -25.08 28.49
C GLY A 35 -1.74 -25.77 27.17
N ARG A 36 -2.70 -25.70 26.24
CA ARG A 36 -2.54 -26.10 24.85
C ARG A 36 -2.25 -24.87 24.02
N TYR A 37 -1.23 -24.94 23.20
CA TYR A 37 -0.78 -23.84 22.35
C TYR A 37 -0.77 -24.27 20.88
N ASP A 38 -1.33 -23.43 20.02
CA ASP A 38 -1.21 -23.57 18.57
C ASP A 38 -0.11 -22.63 18.08
N VAL A 39 0.91 -23.19 17.44
CA VAL A 39 2.02 -22.43 16.85
C VAL A 39 1.91 -22.51 15.33
N SER A 40 1.81 -21.38 14.67
CA SER A 40 1.82 -21.31 13.21
C SER A 40 3.02 -20.48 12.74
N ILE A 41 3.77 -21.02 11.80
CA ILE A 41 4.89 -20.34 11.16
C ILE A 41 4.50 -20.09 9.71
N THR A 42 4.36 -18.83 9.35
CA THR A 42 4.09 -18.42 7.98
C THR A 42 5.26 -17.59 7.47
N PRO A 43 5.68 -17.74 6.18
CA PRO A 43 6.66 -16.86 5.60
C PRO A 43 6.23 -15.40 5.80
N ALA A 44 7.11 -14.58 6.33
CA ALA A 44 6.84 -13.14 6.39
C ALA A 44 6.75 -12.63 4.95
N LYS A 45 5.65 -11.95 4.61
CA LYS A 45 5.60 -11.17 3.38
C LYS A 45 6.62 -10.04 3.54
N ASP A 46 7.39 -9.77 2.49
CA ASP A 46 8.27 -8.61 2.46
C ASP A 46 7.45 -7.39 2.90
N LYS A 47 7.82 -6.83 4.05
CA LYS A 47 7.14 -5.63 4.54
C LYS A 47 7.39 -4.56 3.50
N ARG A 48 6.32 -4.06 2.88
CA ARG A 48 6.41 -2.86 2.04
C ARG A 48 7.22 -1.85 2.80
N THR A 49 8.26 -1.35 2.18
CA THR A 49 9.02 -0.29 2.81
C THR A 49 8.04 0.84 3.09
N ALA A 50 7.78 1.11 4.37
CA ALA A 50 6.80 2.11 4.80
C ALA A 50 7.00 3.44 4.07
N THR A 51 8.24 3.71 3.65
CA THR A 51 8.66 4.88 2.90
C THR A 51 8.08 4.93 1.48
N ARG A 52 8.10 3.81 0.72
CA ARG A 52 7.54 3.79 -0.65
C ARG A 52 6.01 3.85 -0.66
N TYR A 53 5.38 3.22 0.31
CA TYR A 53 3.94 3.33 0.50
C TYR A 53 3.53 4.76 0.86
N LYS A 54 4.34 5.44 1.66
CA LYS A 54 4.15 6.84 2.01
C LYS A 54 4.33 7.76 0.79
N TYR A 55 5.35 7.51 -0.04
CA TYR A 55 5.52 8.21 -1.32
C TYR A 55 4.28 8.06 -2.22
N TYR A 56 3.75 6.86 -2.34
CA TYR A 56 2.57 6.60 -3.13
C TYR A 56 1.37 7.47 -2.69
N PHE A 57 1.04 7.49 -1.40
CA PHE A 57 -0.10 8.28 -0.91
C PHE A 57 0.19 9.78 -0.82
N ASP A 58 1.35 10.15 -0.28
CA ASP A 58 1.69 11.54 -0.01
C ASP A 58 2.05 12.33 -1.27
N CYS A 59 2.51 11.64 -2.31
CA CYS A 59 2.97 12.26 -3.54
C CYS A 59 2.12 11.85 -4.74
N VAL A 60 2.20 10.59 -5.18
CA VAL A 60 1.57 10.17 -6.44
C VAL A 60 0.05 10.31 -6.40
N MET A 61 -0.63 9.72 -5.41
CA MET A 61 -2.09 9.83 -5.29
C MET A 61 -2.53 11.26 -5.05
N TRP A 62 -1.74 12.02 -4.29
CA TRP A 62 -2.03 13.43 -4.06
C TRP A 62 -1.92 14.25 -5.35
N GLN A 63 -0.89 14.03 -6.20
CA GLN A 63 -0.77 14.73 -7.48
C GLN A 63 -1.92 14.35 -8.43
N ILE A 64 -2.24 13.08 -8.59
CA ILE A 64 -3.37 12.64 -9.43
C ILE A 64 -4.70 13.28 -8.95
N LEU A 65 -4.94 13.29 -7.64
CA LEU A 65 -6.14 13.89 -7.08
C LEU A 65 -6.26 15.39 -7.43
N ASN A 66 -5.16 16.12 -7.37
CA ASN A 66 -5.17 17.58 -7.63
C ASN A 66 -5.20 17.92 -9.12
N GLU A 67 -4.55 17.11 -9.98
CA GLU A 67 -4.50 17.37 -11.42
C GLU A 67 -5.77 16.90 -12.15
N CYS A 68 -6.24 15.71 -11.84
CA CYS A 68 -7.31 15.08 -12.60
C CYS A 68 -8.34 14.31 -11.74
N GLY A 69 -8.37 14.57 -10.44
CA GLY A 69 -9.32 13.91 -9.54
C GLY A 69 -10.78 14.07 -9.94
N ASN A 70 -11.15 15.18 -10.57
CA ASN A 70 -12.47 15.46 -11.10
C ASN A 70 -12.87 14.59 -12.31
N MET A 71 -11.91 13.92 -12.95
CA MET A 71 -12.15 12.99 -14.06
C MET A 71 -12.51 11.58 -13.58
N TYR A 72 -12.40 11.32 -12.27
CA TYR A 72 -12.70 10.04 -11.66
C TYR A 72 -13.98 10.08 -10.85
N GLN A 73 -14.59 8.91 -10.73
CA GLN A 73 -15.77 8.72 -9.88
C GLN A 73 -15.52 7.57 -8.90
N THR A 74 -15.92 7.76 -7.68
CA THR A 74 -15.93 6.75 -6.62
C THR A 74 -17.35 6.59 -6.07
N LEU A 75 -17.64 5.43 -5.52
CA LEU A 75 -18.92 5.17 -4.88
C LEU A 75 -18.88 5.62 -3.43
N ASP A 76 -19.77 6.51 -3.03
CA ASP A 76 -19.93 6.83 -1.61
C ASP A 76 -20.50 5.61 -0.87
N PRO A 77 -19.78 5.02 0.09
CA PRO A 77 -20.22 3.81 0.76
C PRO A 77 -21.46 4.00 1.64
N LYS A 78 -21.84 5.25 1.96
CA LYS A 78 -23.00 5.57 2.80
C LYS A 78 -24.26 5.78 1.99
N THR A 79 -24.14 6.46 0.85
CA THR A 79 -25.30 6.85 0.02
C THR A 79 -25.48 5.95 -1.20
N GLY A 80 -24.41 5.25 -1.62
CA GLY A 80 -24.39 4.49 -2.87
C GLY A 80 -24.32 5.37 -4.12
N GLU A 81 -24.12 6.67 -3.98
CA GLU A 81 -24.03 7.62 -5.09
C GLU A 81 -22.60 7.72 -5.63
N LEU A 82 -22.49 8.02 -6.92
CA LEU A 82 -21.21 8.32 -7.55
C LEU A 82 -20.79 9.75 -7.19
N THR A 83 -19.59 9.88 -6.63
CA THR A 83 -18.99 11.16 -6.27
C THR A 83 -17.57 11.24 -6.81
N THR A 84 -17.02 12.45 -6.95
CA THR A 84 -15.59 12.63 -7.24
C THR A 84 -14.76 12.27 -6.03
N PRO A 85 -13.54 11.70 -6.21
CA PRO A 85 -12.61 11.45 -5.12
C PRO A 85 -12.31 12.72 -4.31
N LYS A 86 -12.38 12.65 -2.99
CA LYS A 86 -12.18 13.79 -2.08
C LYS A 86 -10.82 13.76 -1.38
N ASN A 87 -10.17 12.61 -1.38
CA ASN A 87 -8.90 12.38 -0.70
C ASN A 87 -8.08 11.30 -1.43
N THR A 88 -6.86 11.09 -0.99
CA THR A 88 -5.95 10.11 -1.60
C THR A 88 -6.39 8.66 -1.42
N GLU A 89 -7.22 8.35 -0.44
CA GLU A 89 -7.77 7.01 -0.21
C GLU A 89 -8.88 6.71 -1.23
N ASP A 90 -9.76 7.67 -1.51
CA ASP A 90 -10.75 7.56 -2.59
C ASP A 90 -10.06 7.39 -3.94
N MET A 91 -8.98 8.17 -4.19
CA MET A 91 -8.19 8.05 -5.41
C MET A 91 -7.49 6.69 -5.50
N HIS A 92 -6.94 6.17 -4.40
CA HIS A 92 -6.39 4.83 -4.34
C HIS A 92 -7.43 3.76 -4.70
N TRP A 93 -8.67 3.92 -4.24
CA TRP A 93 -9.76 3.02 -4.61
C TRP A 93 -10.02 3.04 -6.12
N CYS A 94 -10.04 4.23 -6.75
CA CYS A 94 -10.16 4.35 -8.21
C CYS A 94 -9.01 3.62 -8.93
N MET A 95 -7.77 3.80 -8.47
CA MET A 95 -6.61 3.13 -9.05
C MET A 95 -6.69 1.60 -8.91
N LYS A 96 -7.17 1.08 -7.79
CA LYS A 96 -7.43 -0.37 -7.64
C LYS A 96 -8.49 -0.86 -8.62
N CYS A 97 -9.55 -0.11 -8.82
CA CYS A 97 -10.59 -0.45 -9.79
C CYS A 97 -10.09 -0.46 -11.23
N LEU A 98 -9.08 0.33 -11.55
CA LEU A 98 -8.48 0.38 -12.89
C LEU A 98 -7.40 -0.68 -13.09
N TYR A 99 -6.46 -0.80 -12.17
CA TYR A 99 -5.20 -1.52 -12.38
C TYR A 99 -5.03 -2.78 -11.51
N ASN A 100 -5.91 -3.02 -10.54
CA ASN A 100 -5.82 -4.18 -9.65
C ASN A 100 -7.20 -4.84 -9.48
N ARG A 101 -7.69 -5.44 -10.56
CA ARG A 101 -8.98 -6.14 -10.57
C ARG A 101 -8.83 -7.62 -10.35
N LYS A 102 -9.81 -8.21 -9.70
CA LYS A 102 -10.05 -9.65 -9.67
C LYS A 102 -11.49 -9.93 -10.10
N VAL A 103 -11.73 -11.16 -10.53
CA VAL A 103 -13.08 -11.61 -10.86
C VAL A 103 -13.69 -12.32 -9.64
N LEU A 104 -14.86 -11.87 -9.25
CA LEU A 104 -15.69 -12.54 -8.25
C LEU A 104 -16.81 -13.26 -8.98
N ILE A 105 -16.99 -14.55 -8.69
CA ILE A 105 -18.12 -15.34 -9.23
C ILE A 105 -19.23 -15.35 -8.18
N VAL A 106 -20.40 -14.85 -8.55
CA VAL A 106 -21.60 -14.86 -7.72
C VAL A 106 -22.72 -15.46 -8.53
N ASN A 107 -23.31 -16.55 -8.07
CA ASN A 107 -24.39 -17.28 -8.76
C ASN A 107 -24.07 -17.65 -10.22
N GLY A 108 -22.79 -17.93 -10.52
CA GLY A 108 -22.33 -18.28 -11.86
C GLY A 108 -22.01 -17.08 -12.77
N GLU A 109 -22.25 -15.87 -12.33
CA GLU A 109 -21.90 -14.64 -13.06
C GLU A 109 -20.56 -14.06 -12.58
N ALA A 110 -19.80 -13.49 -13.51
CA ALA A 110 -18.47 -12.95 -13.27
C ALA A 110 -18.51 -11.42 -13.07
N PHE A 111 -18.10 -10.96 -11.91
CA PHE A 111 -18.06 -9.53 -11.57
C PHE A 111 -16.62 -9.07 -11.36
N PRO A 112 -16.13 -8.05 -12.10
CA PRO A 112 -14.85 -7.43 -11.82
C PRO A 112 -14.95 -6.59 -10.54
N VAL A 113 -14.06 -6.87 -9.58
CA VAL A 113 -13.98 -6.11 -8.32
C VAL A 113 -12.55 -5.68 -8.06
N ALA A 114 -12.38 -4.57 -7.36
CA ALA A 114 -11.05 -4.12 -6.92
C ALA A 114 -10.44 -5.15 -5.97
N ALA A 115 -9.23 -5.61 -6.29
CA ALA A 115 -8.48 -6.48 -5.39
C ALA A 115 -7.79 -5.67 -4.29
N SER A 116 -7.46 -6.34 -3.17
CA SER A 116 -6.66 -5.72 -2.12
C SER A 116 -5.21 -5.52 -2.60
N THR A 117 -4.66 -4.36 -2.33
CA THR A 117 -3.23 -4.11 -2.54
C THR A 117 -2.40 -4.53 -1.33
N THR A 118 -3.01 -4.85 -0.19
CA THR A 118 -2.28 -5.32 1.01
C THR A 118 -1.65 -6.69 0.83
N ASP A 119 -2.14 -7.46 -0.15
CA ASP A 119 -1.64 -8.80 -0.46
C ASP A 119 -0.50 -8.80 -1.48
N MET A 120 -0.22 -7.65 -2.09
CA MET A 120 0.90 -7.50 -3.02
C MET A 120 2.23 -7.46 -2.27
N SER A 121 3.27 -8.06 -2.84
CA SER A 121 4.66 -7.80 -2.44
C SER A 121 5.07 -6.37 -2.82
N ASP A 122 6.20 -5.88 -2.26
CA ASP A 122 6.76 -4.58 -2.66
C ASP A 122 7.05 -4.50 -4.16
N THR A 123 7.61 -5.56 -4.73
CA THR A 123 7.91 -5.63 -6.17
C THR A 123 6.64 -5.55 -7.02
N GLU A 124 5.56 -6.20 -6.62
CA GLU A 124 4.28 -6.12 -7.34
C GLU A 124 3.61 -4.76 -7.18
N PHE A 125 3.61 -4.22 -5.96
CA PHE A 125 2.99 -2.92 -5.72
C PHE A 125 3.74 -1.80 -6.45
N ILE A 126 5.05 -1.77 -6.38
CA ILE A 126 5.86 -0.72 -6.99
C ILE A 126 6.06 -0.98 -8.47
N GLY A 127 6.56 -2.16 -8.84
CA GLY A 127 6.90 -2.44 -10.24
C GLY A 127 5.67 -2.59 -11.13
N LYS A 128 4.66 -3.36 -10.72
CA LYS A 128 3.50 -3.62 -11.57
C LYS A 128 2.36 -2.61 -11.37
N PHE A 129 2.03 -2.26 -10.14
CA PHE A 129 0.88 -1.40 -9.88
C PHE A 129 1.22 0.07 -10.08
N LEU A 130 2.33 0.55 -9.54
CA LEU A 130 2.70 1.96 -9.60
C LEU A 130 3.49 2.32 -10.86
N GLU A 131 4.68 1.74 -11.06
CA GLU A 131 5.63 2.15 -12.11
C GLU A 131 5.24 1.67 -13.52
N ALA A 132 4.60 0.50 -13.65
CA ALA A 132 4.20 -0.04 -14.94
C ALA A 132 2.82 0.41 -15.41
N ASN A 133 1.97 0.93 -14.53
CA ASN A 133 0.61 1.34 -14.88
C ASN A 133 0.30 2.77 -14.46
N ILE A 134 0.25 3.08 -13.16
CA ILE A 134 -0.29 4.36 -12.68
C ILE A 134 0.54 5.55 -13.18
N ILE A 135 1.86 5.52 -13.01
CA ILE A 135 2.72 6.63 -13.42
C ILE A 135 2.71 6.82 -14.95
N PRO A 136 2.94 5.79 -15.78
CA PRO A 136 2.94 5.97 -17.24
C PRO A 136 1.60 6.46 -17.78
N ASP A 137 0.48 5.90 -17.31
CA ASP A 137 -0.83 6.29 -17.80
C ASP A 137 -1.19 7.74 -17.48
N HIS A 138 -0.73 8.24 -16.34
CA HIS A 138 -0.99 9.62 -15.94
C HIS A 138 0.08 10.62 -16.39
N SER A 139 1.27 10.15 -16.76
CA SER A 139 2.29 11.00 -17.41
C SER A 139 2.01 11.24 -18.89
N GLY A 140 1.20 10.37 -19.51
CA GLY A 140 0.76 10.50 -20.88
C GLY A 140 -0.53 11.31 -21.05
N PRO A 141 -0.93 11.61 -22.33
CA PRO A 141 -2.23 12.20 -22.60
C PRO A 141 -3.38 11.31 -22.09
N PRO A 142 -4.47 11.89 -21.60
CA PRO A 142 -4.80 13.32 -21.52
C PRO A 142 -4.29 14.05 -20.27
N TYR A 143 -3.63 13.34 -19.32
CA TYR A 143 -3.35 13.88 -17.99
C TYR A 143 -2.06 14.70 -17.94
N LEU A 144 -0.98 14.25 -18.57
CA LEU A 144 0.33 14.91 -18.67
C LEU A 144 0.97 15.30 -17.31
N ILE A 145 0.75 14.48 -16.28
CA ILE A 145 1.25 14.77 -14.93
C ILE A 145 2.77 14.56 -14.86
N GLU A 146 3.50 15.59 -14.45
CA GLU A 146 4.91 15.49 -14.09
C GLU A 146 5.06 15.05 -12.63
N PHE A 147 5.25 13.74 -12.44
CA PHE A 147 5.41 13.20 -11.09
C PHE A 147 6.75 13.57 -10.49
N ILE A 148 6.74 13.99 -9.22
CA ILE A 148 7.97 14.10 -8.43
C ILE A 148 8.59 12.70 -8.32
N SER A 149 9.87 12.58 -8.61
CA SER A 149 10.58 11.31 -8.45
C SER A 149 10.60 10.87 -6.97
N TYR A 150 10.76 9.57 -6.76
CA TYR A 150 10.87 9.03 -5.41
C TYR A 150 12.04 9.64 -4.62
N GLU A 151 13.16 9.89 -5.30
CA GLU A 151 14.37 10.46 -4.67
C GLU A 151 14.16 11.94 -4.29
N ASP A 152 13.53 12.74 -5.17
CA ASP A 152 13.19 14.12 -4.87
C ASP A 152 12.19 14.22 -3.72
N TRP A 153 11.17 13.34 -3.73
CA TRP A 153 10.22 13.25 -2.62
C TRP A 153 10.90 12.90 -1.29
N LYS A 154 11.86 11.97 -1.29
CA LYS A 154 12.66 11.64 -0.09
C LYS A 154 13.39 12.88 0.43
N GLY A 155 13.99 13.67 -0.46
CA GLY A 155 14.65 14.91 -0.12
C GLY A 155 13.70 15.91 0.53
N LEU A 156 12.54 16.16 -0.09
CA LEU A 156 11.49 17.04 0.45
C LEU A 156 10.95 16.54 1.80
N HIS A 157 10.77 15.24 1.93
CA HIS A 157 10.27 14.64 3.16
C HIS A 157 11.28 14.74 4.30
N ALA A 158 12.55 14.47 4.03
CA ALA A 158 13.64 14.59 5.01
C ALA A 158 13.84 16.05 5.49
N ALA A 159 13.65 17.01 4.59
CA ALA A 159 13.70 18.44 4.91
C ALA A 159 12.40 18.99 5.54
N ASN A 160 11.40 18.16 5.82
CA ASN A 160 10.05 18.57 6.23
C ASN A 160 9.40 19.61 5.29
N ALA A 161 9.84 19.65 4.03
CA ALA A 161 9.41 20.63 3.03
C ALA A 161 8.16 20.22 2.24
N MET A 162 7.70 18.97 2.39
CA MET A 162 6.57 18.44 1.62
C MET A 162 5.27 19.23 1.83
N GLN A 163 5.03 19.74 3.03
CA GLN A 163 3.85 20.56 3.32
C GLN A 163 3.91 21.92 2.60
N ASN A 164 5.11 22.52 2.51
CA ASN A 164 5.29 23.77 1.77
C ASN A 164 5.13 23.52 0.27
N TYR A 165 5.68 22.44 -0.25
CA TYR A 165 5.47 22.04 -1.63
C TYR A 165 3.98 21.92 -1.95
N LYS A 166 3.21 21.18 -1.16
CA LYS A 166 1.75 21.03 -1.34
C LYS A 166 0.98 22.36 -1.34
N LYS A 167 1.41 23.32 -0.52
CA LYS A 167 0.77 24.66 -0.47
C LYS A 167 1.09 25.52 -1.69
N THR A 168 2.26 25.35 -2.28
CA THR A 168 2.72 26.17 -3.43
C THR A 168 2.44 25.50 -4.76
N TYR A 169 2.04 24.25 -4.75
CA TYR A 169 1.73 23.48 -5.95
C TYR A 169 0.56 24.11 -6.72
N LYS A 170 0.75 24.28 -8.01
CA LYS A 170 -0.31 24.72 -8.93
C LYS A 170 -0.55 23.60 -9.92
N PRO A 171 -1.78 23.06 -10.01
CA PRO A 171 -2.16 22.11 -11.05
C PRO A 171 -1.85 22.66 -12.44
N GLN A 172 -1.49 21.79 -13.36
CA GLN A 172 -1.16 22.16 -14.75
C GLN A 172 -2.40 22.23 -15.65
N THR A 173 -3.59 21.94 -15.09
CA THR A 173 -4.89 21.97 -15.80
C THR A 173 -5.51 23.36 -15.83
#